data_42104c587c164b408c8e13fe4b0fa7d2
#
_entry.id   42104c587c164b408c8e13fe4b0fa7d2
#
_cell.length_a   1.000
_cell.length_b   1.000
_cell.length_c   1.000
_cell.angle_alpha   90.00
_cell.angle_beta   90.00
_cell.angle_gamma   90.00
#
_symmetry.space_group_name_H-M   'P 1'
#
loop_
_entity.id
_entity.type
_entity.pdbx_description
1 polymer ?
#
loop_
_entity_poly.entity_id
_entity_poly.type
_entity_poly.pdbx_seq_one_letter_code
_entity_poly.pdbx_strand_id
1 'polypeptide(L)'
;MARKKIREYDSKRLLKEHLKRLAGIDLQFLSAQVTQSTDFTELVNQQPWLSTMKLVVKPDMLFGKRGKSGLVALNLDIAQVKEFVKERLGVEVEMGGCKAPITTFIVEPFVPHDQEYYLSIVSERLGSTISFSECGGIEIEENWDKVKTIFLPTEKPMTPDACAPLIATLPLEARGKIGDFIKGVFAVFQDLDFSFLEMNPFTIVNGEPYPLDMRGELDDTAAFKNFKKWGNIEFPLPFGRVLSSTEGFIHDLDEKTSASLKFTVLNPKGRIWTMVAGGGASVIYADTVGDLGYASELGNYAEYSGAPNEEEVLQYARVVLDVSTQDITITTFLSTPLLCQFVNDNIQCSVRLLILMAARELFSLEGV
;
A
#
# COMPACT_ATOMS: atom_id res chain seq x y z
N MET A 1 10.18 8.30 -2.86
CA MET A 1 8.91 7.76 -3.43
C MET A 1 8.33 6.81 -2.40
N ALA A 2 7.27 7.21 -1.76
CA ALA A 2 6.56 6.36 -0.79
C ALA A 2 5.47 5.59 -1.53
N ARG A 3 5.68 4.30 -1.75
CA ARG A 3 4.73 3.43 -2.43
C ARG A 3 3.68 2.96 -1.44
N LYS A 4 2.44 3.35 -1.63
CA LYS A 4 1.29 2.95 -0.82
C LYS A 4 0.35 2.06 -1.63
N LYS A 5 0.15 0.84 -1.16
CA LYS A 5 -0.82 -0.08 -1.76
C LYS A 5 -2.24 0.40 -1.52
N ILE A 6 -3.07 0.23 -2.53
CA ILE A 6 -4.50 0.50 -2.46
C ILE A 6 -5.29 -0.79 -2.69
N ARG A 7 -6.56 -0.79 -2.27
CA ARG A 7 -7.46 -1.94 -2.47
C ARG A 7 -7.73 -2.18 -3.95
N GLU A 8 -8.11 -3.39 -4.29
CA GLU A 8 -8.49 -3.72 -5.66
C GLU A 8 -9.69 -2.90 -6.13
N TYR A 9 -10.68 -2.70 -5.25
CA TYR A 9 -11.84 -1.84 -5.52
C TYR A 9 -11.42 -0.44 -5.97
N ASP A 10 -10.52 0.21 -5.23
CA ASP A 10 -10.04 1.54 -5.56
C ASP A 10 -9.17 1.55 -6.82
N SER A 11 -8.32 0.55 -7.00
CA SER A 11 -7.50 0.40 -8.21
C SER A 11 -8.36 0.34 -9.46
N LYS A 12 -9.42 -0.47 -9.44
CA LYS A 12 -10.38 -0.62 -10.55
C LYS A 12 -11.22 0.65 -10.75
N ARG A 13 -11.69 1.28 -9.67
CA ARG A 13 -12.44 2.53 -9.73
C ARG A 13 -11.62 3.63 -10.43
N LEU A 14 -10.40 3.85 -9.99
CA LEU A 14 -9.49 4.83 -10.58
C LEU A 14 -9.23 4.53 -12.06
N LEU A 15 -8.96 3.26 -12.39
CA LEU A 15 -8.76 2.87 -13.77
C LEU A 15 -9.98 3.20 -14.64
N LYS A 16 -11.17 2.80 -14.23
CA LYS A 16 -12.42 3.02 -14.98
C LYS A 16 -12.69 4.50 -15.25
N GLU A 17 -12.64 5.31 -14.20
CA GLU A 17 -12.91 6.75 -14.27
C GLU A 17 -11.93 7.47 -15.19
N HIS A 18 -10.64 7.19 -15.02
CA HIS A 18 -9.61 7.94 -15.72
C HIS A 18 -9.26 7.38 -17.11
N LEU A 19 -9.48 6.09 -17.36
CA LEU A 19 -9.30 5.52 -18.68
C LEU A 19 -10.34 6.09 -19.68
N LYS A 20 -11.59 6.28 -19.22
CA LYS A 20 -12.60 6.98 -20.02
C LYS A 20 -12.20 8.42 -20.32
N ARG A 21 -11.69 9.14 -19.32
CA ARG A 21 -11.26 10.53 -19.44
C ARG A 21 -10.05 10.70 -20.35
N LEU A 22 -9.05 9.82 -20.26
CA LEU A 22 -7.75 9.99 -20.94
C LEU A 22 -7.67 9.30 -22.30
N ALA A 23 -8.34 8.16 -22.44
CA ALA A 23 -8.26 7.34 -23.65
C ALA A 23 -9.61 7.10 -24.33
N GLY A 24 -10.73 7.59 -23.78
CA GLY A 24 -12.06 7.36 -24.34
C GLY A 24 -12.55 5.92 -24.20
N ILE A 25 -11.85 5.06 -23.48
CA ILE A 25 -12.20 3.66 -23.25
C ILE A 25 -13.10 3.57 -22.02
N ASP A 26 -14.35 3.17 -22.21
CA ASP A 26 -15.36 3.05 -21.15
C ASP A 26 -15.49 1.61 -20.69
N LEU A 27 -14.79 1.26 -19.61
CA LEU A 27 -14.83 -0.08 -19.03
C LEU A 27 -16.19 -0.36 -18.39
N GLN A 28 -16.84 -1.45 -18.79
CA GLN A 28 -18.19 -1.80 -18.38
C GLN A 28 -18.26 -2.78 -17.21
N PHE A 29 -17.23 -2.80 -16.34
CA PHE A 29 -17.29 -3.61 -15.14
C PHE A 29 -18.04 -2.90 -14.00
N LEU A 30 -18.60 -3.71 -13.10
CA LEU A 30 -19.29 -3.30 -11.89
C LEU A 30 -18.54 -3.89 -10.69
N SER A 31 -18.54 -3.17 -9.57
CA SER A 31 -17.96 -3.66 -8.32
C SER A 31 -18.67 -3.04 -7.13
N ALA A 32 -18.78 -3.78 -6.05
CA ALA A 32 -19.30 -3.31 -4.78
C ALA A 32 -18.35 -3.74 -3.66
N GLN A 33 -18.11 -2.85 -2.70
CA GLN A 33 -17.31 -3.16 -1.53
C GLN A 33 -18.22 -3.55 -0.36
N VAL A 34 -17.83 -4.56 0.39
CA VAL A 34 -18.56 -5.06 1.56
C VAL A 34 -17.62 -5.08 2.77
N THR A 35 -18.05 -4.42 3.85
CA THR A 35 -17.35 -4.32 5.13
C THR A 35 -18.29 -4.75 6.26
N GLN A 36 -17.81 -4.72 7.49
CA GLN A 36 -18.62 -5.04 8.67
C GLN A 36 -19.81 -4.08 8.86
N SER A 37 -19.72 -2.85 8.38
CA SER A 37 -20.78 -1.84 8.47
C SER A 37 -21.77 -1.88 7.31
N THR A 38 -21.58 -2.77 6.32
CA THR A 38 -22.42 -2.81 5.11
C THR A 38 -23.79 -3.45 5.39
N ASP A 39 -24.86 -2.69 5.17
CA ASP A 39 -26.21 -3.24 5.06
C ASP A 39 -26.44 -3.80 3.65
N PHE A 40 -26.60 -5.10 3.55
CA PHE A 40 -26.82 -5.75 2.26
C PHE A 40 -28.14 -5.38 1.59
N THR A 41 -29.16 -5.01 2.36
CA THR A 41 -30.46 -4.60 1.80
C THR A 41 -30.34 -3.26 1.12
N GLU A 42 -29.65 -2.32 1.79
CA GLU A 42 -29.36 -1.02 1.22
C GLU A 42 -28.41 -1.13 0.02
N LEU A 43 -27.35 -1.95 0.12
CA LEU A 43 -26.41 -2.17 -0.95
C LEU A 43 -27.08 -2.71 -2.22
N VAL A 44 -28.00 -3.68 -2.09
CA VAL A 44 -28.76 -4.23 -3.22
C VAL A 44 -29.71 -3.19 -3.81
N ASN A 45 -30.33 -2.34 -3.00
CA ASN A 45 -31.17 -1.25 -3.50
C ASN A 45 -30.37 -0.22 -4.30
N GLN A 46 -29.15 0.10 -3.84
CA GLN A 46 -28.25 1.02 -4.54
C GLN A 46 -27.59 0.39 -5.78
N GLN A 47 -27.40 -0.93 -5.76
CA GLN A 47 -26.72 -1.72 -6.78
C GLN A 47 -27.60 -2.91 -7.25
N PRO A 48 -28.68 -2.67 -8.04
CA PRO A 48 -29.66 -3.72 -8.41
C PRO A 48 -29.06 -4.90 -9.17
N TRP A 49 -27.92 -4.70 -9.86
CA TRP A 49 -27.21 -5.76 -10.58
C TRP A 49 -26.77 -6.92 -9.66
N LEU A 50 -26.54 -6.65 -8.36
CA LEU A 50 -26.22 -7.69 -7.37
C LEU A 50 -27.28 -8.77 -7.25
N SER A 51 -28.57 -8.45 -7.54
CA SER A 51 -29.68 -9.41 -7.48
C SER A 51 -29.94 -10.11 -8.81
N THR A 52 -29.43 -9.58 -9.92
CA THR A 52 -29.77 -10.04 -11.27
C THR A 52 -28.66 -10.80 -11.97
N MET A 53 -27.42 -10.67 -11.48
CA MET A 53 -26.25 -11.29 -12.10
C MET A 53 -25.70 -12.41 -11.22
N LYS A 54 -24.95 -13.33 -11.82
CA LYS A 54 -24.06 -14.23 -11.08
C LYS A 54 -22.84 -13.45 -10.63
N LEU A 55 -22.32 -13.75 -9.45
CA LEU A 55 -21.37 -12.94 -8.72
C LEU A 55 -20.06 -13.71 -8.41
N VAL A 56 -19.00 -12.94 -8.28
CA VAL A 56 -17.72 -13.31 -7.67
C VAL A 56 -17.57 -12.54 -6.38
N VAL A 57 -17.12 -13.19 -5.33
CA VAL A 57 -16.76 -12.55 -4.07
C VAL A 57 -15.36 -12.97 -3.67
N LYS A 58 -14.55 -12.00 -3.27
CA LYS A 58 -13.15 -12.19 -2.84
C LYS A 58 -12.75 -11.16 -1.79
N PRO A 59 -11.85 -11.50 -0.83
CA PRO A 59 -11.33 -10.51 0.10
C PRO A 59 -10.62 -9.36 -0.64
N ASP A 60 -10.96 -8.12 -0.29
CA ASP A 60 -10.30 -6.91 -0.79
C ASP A 60 -9.26 -6.41 0.21
N MET A 61 -8.27 -7.26 0.45
CA MET A 61 -7.18 -7.08 1.39
C MET A 61 -5.84 -7.01 0.67
N LEU A 62 -4.81 -6.43 1.31
CA LEU A 62 -3.48 -6.26 0.70
C LEU A 62 -2.64 -7.54 0.71
N PHE A 63 -3.21 -8.67 0.32
CA PHE A 63 -2.49 -9.92 0.12
C PHE A 63 -2.83 -10.57 -1.22
N GLY A 64 -1.92 -11.39 -1.74
CA GLY A 64 -2.10 -12.14 -2.99
C GLY A 64 -2.51 -13.58 -2.75
N LYS A 65 -2.57 -14.36 -3.87
CA LYS A 65 -2.83 -15.81 -3.87
C LYS A 65 -4.19 -16.20 -3.30
N ARG A 66 -5.17 -15.30 -3.36
CA ARG A 66 -6.54 -15.49 -2.83
C ARG A 66 -7.23 -16.73 -3.40
N GLY A 67 -7.08 -16.95 -4.71
CA GLY A 67 -7.63 -18.14 -5.39
C GLY A 67 -7.02 -19.44 -4.89
N LYS A 68 -5.68 -19.50 -4.77
CA LYS A 68 -4.96 -20.69 -4.26
C LYS A 68 -5.32 -21.02 -2.81
N SER A 69 -5.79 -20.04 -2.03
CA SER A 69 -6.17 -20.19 -0.63
C SER A 69 -7.66 -20.46 -0.40
N GLY A 70 -8.45 -20.67 -1.46
CA GLY A 70 -9.89 -20.93 -1.34
C GLY A 70 -10.71 -19.75 -0.83
N LEU A 71 -10.18 -18.53 -0.95
CA LEU A 71 -10.80 -17.30 -0.47
C LEU A 71 -11.62 -16.58 -1.57
N VAL A 72 -11.69 -17.15 -2.76
CA VAL A 72 -12.48 -16.64 -3.88
C VAL A 72 -13.64 -17.60 -4.15
N ALA A 73 -14.85 -17.08 -4.22
CA ALA A 73 -16.01 -17.86 -4.61
C ALA A 73 -16.64 -17.28 -5.89
N LEU A 74 -16.94 -18.16 -6.81
CA LEU A 74 -17.35 -17.84 -8.17
C LEU A 74 -18.79 -18.30 -8.44
N ASN A 75 -19.47 -17.63 -9.37
CA ASN A 75 -20.79 -18.02 -9.89
C ASN A 75 -21.89 -18.12 -8.83
N LEU A 76 -21.86 -17.23 -7.84
CA LEU A 76 -22.80 -17.17 -6.73
C LEU A 76 -24.01 -16.29 -7.06
N ASP A 77 -25.15 -16.53 -6.39
CA ASP A 77 -26.19 -15.53 -6.24
C ASP A 77 -25.95 -14.66 -4.99
N ILE A 78 -26.76 -13.61 -4.84
CA ILE A 78 -26.60 -12.67 -3.71
C ILE A 78 -26.80 -13.32 -2.33
N ALA A 79 -27.65 -14.33 -2.22
CA ALA A 79 -27.88 -15.03 -0.95
C ALA A 79 -26.63 -15.83 -0.55
N GLN A 80 -26.02 -16.53 -1.51
CA GLN A 80 -24.76 -17.25 -1.33
C GLN A 80 -23.61 -16.31 -1.02
N VAL A 81 -23.55 -15.12 -1.64
CA VAL A 81 -22.54 -14.09 -1.32
C VAL A 81 -22.69 -13.62 0.13
N LYS A 82 -23.92 -13.36 0.59
CA LYS A 82 -24.19 -12.98 1.99
C LYS A 82 -23.69 -14.04 2.98
N GLU A 83 -23.96 -15.30 2.69
CA GLU A 83 -23.52 -16.41 3.53
C GLU A 83 -21.98 -16.52 3.53
N PHE A 84 -21.34 -16.48 2.36
CA PHE A 84 -19.90 -16.54 2.21
C PHE A 84 -19.19 -15.42 2.99
N VAL A 85 -19.70 -14.19 2.89
CA VAL A 85 -19.16 -13.04 3.62
C VAL A 85 -19.37 -13.19 5.12
N LYS A 86 -20.57 -13.60 5.56
CA LYS A 86 -20.91 -13.78 6.98
C LYS A 86 -20.01 -14.80 7.67
N GLU A 87 -19.67 -15.88 6.97
CA GLU A 87 -18.79 -16.92 7.50
C GLU A 87 -17.33 -16.48 7.66
N ARG A 88 -16.88 -15.48 6.88
CA ARG A 88 -15.45 -15.15 6.74
C ARG A 88 -15.08 -13.74 7.20
N LEU A 89 -16.04 -12.84 7.29
CA LEU A 89 -15.81 -11.48 7.77
C LEU A 89 -15.44 -11.50 9.25
N GLY A 90 -14.30 -10.93 9.60
CA GLY A 90 -13.75 -10.95 10.95
C GLY A 90 -12.99 -12.23 11.31
N VAL A 91 -12.99 -13.25 10.43
CA VAL A 91 -12.25 -14.49 10.67
C VAL A 91 -10.77 -14.26 10.33
N GLU A 92 -9.89 -14.70 11.21
CA GLU A 92 -8.44 -14.65 10.99
C GLU A 92 -8.01 -15.65 9.92
N VAL A 93 -7.20 -15.18 8.99
CA VAL A 93 -6.54 -16.00 7.98
C VAL A 93 -5.03 -15.77 8.03
N GLU A 94 -4.27 -16.79 7.64
CA GLU A 94 -2.82 -16.71 7.55
C GLU A 94 -2.41 -16.55 6.09
N MET A 95 -1.82 -15.41 5.75
CA MET A 95 -1.39 -15.10 4.39
C MET A 95 0.01 -14.46 4.42
N GLY A 96 0.93 -15.06 3.67
CA GLY A 96 2.31 -14.55 3.59
C GLY A 96 3.05 -14.54 4.94
N GLY A 97 2.74 -15.47 5.84
CA GLY A 97 3.33 -15.55 7.18
C GLY A 97 2.73 -14.58 8.22
N CYS A 98 1.71 -13.81 7.83
CA CYS A 98 0.99 -12.91 8.73
C CYS A 98 -0.43 -13.41 9.00
N LYS A 99 -0.92 -13.20 10.22
CA LYS A 99 -2.30 -13.52 10.62
C LYS A 99 -3.08 -12.24 10.88
N ALA A 100 -4.25 -12.12 10.28
CA ALA A 100 -5.18 -11.03 10.56
C ALA A 100 -6.60 -11.39 10.11
N PRO A 101 -7.62 -10.70 10.63
CA PRO A 101 -9.00 -10.90 10.19
C PRO A 101 -9.22 -10.31 8.79
N ILE A 102 -10.12 -10.93 8.04
CA ILE A 102 -10.65 -10.36 6.80
C ILE A 102 -11.66 -9.27 7.18
N THR A 103 -11.41 -8.03 6.75
CA THR A 103 -12.27 -6.88 7.09
C THR A 103 -13.09 -6.37 5.92
N THR A 104 -12.70 -6.69 4.70
CA THR A 104 -13.28 -6.12 3.49
C THR A 104 -13.33 -7.14 2.37
N PHE A 105 -14.46 -7.16 1.65
CA PHE A 105 -14.66 -7.94 0.44
C PHE A 105 -14.99 -7.04 -0.75
N ILE A 106 -14.65 -7.50 -1.94
CA ILE A 106 -15.14 -6.97 -3.21
C ILE A 106 -16.09 -8.01 -3.84
N VAL A 107 -17.23 -7.53 -4.33
CA VAL A 107 -18.22 -8.32 -5.06
C VAL A 107 -18.31 -7.77 -6.47
N GLU A 108 -18.25 -8.65 -7.46
CA GLU A 108 -18.25 -8.29 -8.88
C GLU A 108 -19.12 -9.28 -9.66
N PRO A 109 -19.59 -8.92 -10.87
CA PRO A 109 -20.22 -9.90 -11.75
C PRO A 109 -19.28 -11.05 -12.10
N PHE A 110 -19.80 -12.27 -12.09
CA PHE A 110 -19.09 -13.43 -12.63
C PHE A 110 -19.07 -13.34 -14.15
N VAL A 111 -17.89 -13.31 -14.73
CA VAL A 111 -17.68 -13.21 -16.18
C VAL A 111 -17.03 -14.49 -16.68
N PRO A 112 -17.76 -15.35 -17.44
CA PRO A 112 -17.14 -16.48 -18.14
C PRO A 112 -16.13 -15.99 -19.16
N HIS A 113 -14.94 -16.57 -19.18
CA HIS A 113 -13.86 -16.24 -20.09
C HIS A 113 -12.95 -17.44 -20.31
N ASP A 114 -12.33 -17.52 -21.47
CA ASP A 114 -11.42 -18.60 -21.85
C ASP A 114 -9.96 -18.11 -21.96
N GLN A 115 -9.78 -16.79 -22.19
CA GLN A 115 -8.45 -16.19 -22.37
C GLN A 115 -8.15 -15.22 -21.24
N GLU A 116 -7.00 -15.40 -20.62
CA GLU A 116 -6.48 -14.53 -19.57
C GLU A 116 -5.18 -13.86 -20.02
N TYR A 117 -5.10 -12.55 -19.82
CA TYR A 117 -3.92 -11.75 -20.13
C TYR A 117 -3.30 -11.20 -18.87
N TYR A 118 -2.00 -10.97 -18.93
CA TYR A 118 -1.23 -10.28 -17.90
C TYR A 118 -0.76 -8.93 -18.39
N LEU A 119 -0.87 -7.91 -17.53
CA LEU A 119 -0.29 -6.59 -17.73
C LEU A 119 0.25 -6.06 -16.43
N SER A 120 1.51 -5.60 -16.42
CA SER A 120 2.03 -4.81 -15.31
C SER A 120 2.80 -3.59 -15.77
N ILE A 121 2.79 -2.55 -14.95
CA ILE A 121 3.53 -1.32 -15.15
C ILE A 121 4.20 -0.97 -13.83
N VAL A 122 5.51 -0.75 -13.88
CA VAL A 122 6.33 -0.42 -12.70
C VAL A 122 7.07 0.89 -12.97
N SER A 123 6.95 1.85 -12.06
CA SER A 123 7.75 3.07 -12.10
C SER A 123 9.17 2.79 -11.61
N GLU A 124 10.15 3.21 -12.40
CA GLU A 124 11.57 3.13 -12.10
C GLU A 124 12.21 4.52 -12.10
N ARG A 125 13.47 4.60 -11.70
CA ARG A 125 14.18 5.88 -11.56
C ARG A 125 14.24 6.69 -12.88
N LEU A 126 14.41 6.00 -14.02
CA LEU A 126 14.63 6.63 -15.32
C LEU A 126 13.48 6.43 -16.32
N GLY A 127 12.40 5.81 -15.89
CA GLY A 127 11.27 5.51 -16.76
C GLY A 127 10.29 4.54 -16.14
N SER A 128 9.62 3.77 -16.98
CA SER A 128 8.69 2.74 -16.55
C SER A 128 8.93 1.44 -17.31
N THR A 129 8.85 0.33 -16.60
CA THR A 129 8.87 -1.01 -17.18
C THR A 129 7.43 -1.48 -17.38
N ILE A 130 7.09 -1.85 -18.61
CA ILE A 130 5.78 -2.36 -18.98
C ILE A 130 5.93 -3.82 -19.42
N SER A 131 5.21 -4.71 -18.79
CA SER A 131 5.23 -6.15 -19.10
C SER A 131 3.84 -6.64 -19.48
N PHE A 132 3.78 -7.46 -20.52
CA PHE A 132 2.54 -8.04 -21.04
C PHE A 132 2.73 -9.51 -21.41
N SER A 133 1.70 -10.33 -21.18
CA SER A 133 1.65 -11.72 -21.64
C SER A 133 0.23 -12.11 -22.08
N GLU A 134 0.16 -13.00 -23.06
CA GLU A 134 -1.07 -13.70 -23.47
C GLU A 134 -1.47 -14.80 -22.49
N CYS A 135 -0.63 -15.12 -21.52
CA CYS A 135 -0.91 -16.05 -20.43
C CYS A 135 -0.94 -15.26 -19.14
N GLY A 136 -2.10 -15.14 -18.51
CA GLY A 136 -2.32 -14.50 -17.21
C GLY A 136 -2.83 -15.50 -16.17
N GLY A 137 -3.23 -14.99 -15.02
CA GLY A 137 -3.88 -15.76 -13.97
C GLY A 137 -2.90 -16.50 -13.04
N ILE A 138 -3.38 -17.61 -12.48
CA ILE A 138 -2.71 -18.33 -11.39
C ILE A 138 -1.34 -18.89 -11.80
N GLU A 139 -1.16 -19.20 -13.08
CA GLU A 139 0.03 -19.87 -13.61
C GLU A 139 1.04 -18.90 -14.23
N ILE A 140 0.88 -17.59 -14.06
CA ILE A 140 1.80 -16.59 -14.65
C ILE A 140 3.27 -16.84 -14.21
N GLU A 141 3.47 -17.24 -12.95
CA GLU A 141 4.81 -17.50 -12.40
C GLU A 141 5.51 -18.64 -13.16
N GLU A 142 4.76 -19.64 -13.67
CA GLU A 142 5.26 -20.78 -14.46
C GLU A 142 5.46 -20.43 -15.94
N ASN A 143 4.83 -19.36 -16.42
CA ASN A 143 4.87 -18.88 -17.80
C ASN A 143 5.63 -17.55 -17.94
N TRP A 144 6.54 -17.25 -17.03
CA TRP A 144 7.27 -15.99 -17.02
C TRP A 144 8.16 -15.79 -18.26
N ASP A 145 8.60 -16.87 -18.89
CA ASP A 145 9.32 -16.87 -20.18
C ASP A 145 8.49 -16.30 -21.35
N LYS A 146 7.16 -16.30 -21.23
CA LYS A 146 6.22 -15.74 -22.23
C LYS A 146 5.94 -14.26 -22.00
N VAL A 147 6.38 -13.69 -20.89
CA VAL A 147 6.17 -12.27 -20.57
C VAL A 147 7.12 -11.42 -21.40
N LYS A 148 6.57 -10.54 -22.19
CA LYS A 148 7.31 -9.54 -22.94
C LYS A 148 7.39 -8.26 -22.15
N THR A 149 8.56 -7.64 -22.15
CA THR A 149 8.83 -6.46 -21.36
C THR A 149 9.49 -5.40 -22.22
N ILE A 150 9.05 -4.16 -22.06
CA ILE A 150 9.72 -2.98 -22.62
C ILE A 150 10.02 -1.99 -21.50
N PHE A 151 11.09 -1.24 -21.68
CA PHE A 151 11.42 -0.09 -20.84
C PHE A 151 11.13 1.20 -21.61
N LEU A 152 10.30 2.06 -21.04
CA LEU A 152 9.95 3.36 -21.60
C LEU A 152 10.59 4.47 -20.75
N PRO A 153 11.60 5.21 -21.28
CA PRO A 153 12.20 6.34 -20.60
C PRO A 153 11.17 7.42 -20.25
N THR A 154 11.36 8.14 -19.15
CA THR A 154 10.43 9.17 -18.65
C THR A 154 10.07 10.23 -19.70
N GLU A 155 11.01 10.57 -20.57
CA GLU A 155 10.84 11.61 -21.60
C GLU A 155 10.11 11.13 -22.86
N LYS A 156 9.86 9.82 -22.97
CA LYS A 156 9.24 9.24 -24.18
C LYS A 156 7.77 8.88 -23.95
N PRO A 157 6.87 9.29 -24.87
CA PRO A 157 5.48 8.87 -24.82
C PRO A 157 5.33 7.40 -25.22
N MET A 158 4.28 6.75 -24.73
CA MET A 158 3.87 5.41 -25.17
C MET A 158 3.21 5.49 -26.55
N THR A 159 4.03 5.46 -27.60
CA THR A 159 3.55 5.43 -29.00
C THR A 159 3.09 4.01 -29.40
N PRO A 160 2.32 3.88 -30.53
CA PRO A 160 2.02 2.57 -31.08
C PRO A 160 3.28 1.74 -31.37
N ASP A 161 4.35 2.34 -31.87
CA ASP A 161 5.62 1.66 -32.16
C ASP A 161 6.31 1.18 -30.89
N ALA A 162 6.27 1.97 -29.80
CA ALA A 162 6.80 1.56 -28.51
C ALA A 162 6.00 0.39 -27.91
N CYS A 163 4.69 0.33 -28.14
CA CYS A 163 3.81 -0.75 -27.68
C CYS A 163 3.90 -2.02 -28.55
N ALA A 164 4.28 -1.88 -29.82
CA ALA A 164 4.26 -2.98 -30.80
C ALA A 164 4.99 -4.28 -30.34
N PRO A 165 6.16 -4.22 -29.70
CA PRO A 165 6.85 -5.41 -29.22
C PRO A 165 6.06 -6.23 -28.20
N LEU A 166 5.23 -5.58 -27.37
CA LEU A 166 4.42 -6.25 -26.35
C LEU A 166 3.32 -7.11 -26.97
N ILE A 167 2.71 -6.64 -28.07
CA ILE A 167 1.53 -7.22 -28.70
C ILE A 167 1.85 -7.98 -30.01
N ALA A 168 3.13 -8.15 -30.34
CA ALA A 168 3.55 -8.70 -31.64
C ALA A 168 3.05 -10.13 -31.94
N THR A 169 2.82 -10.93 -30.90
CA THR A 169 2.33 -12.31 -31.03
C THR A 169 0.81 -12.43 -31.07
N LEU A 170 0.08 -11.40 -30.64
CA LEU A 170 -1.37 -11.41 -30.70
C LEU A 170 -1.91 -11.56 -32.12
N PRO A 171 -3.10 -12.18 -32.30
CA PRO A 171 -3.84 -12.11 -33.55
C PRO A 171 -4.07 -10.65 -34.01
N LEU A 172 -4.02 -10.40 -35.31
CA LEU A 172 -4.13 -9.03 -35.87
C LEU A 172 -5.38 -8.28 -35.39
N GLU A 173 -6.48 -8.99 -35.25
CA GLU A 173 -7.76 -8.45 -34.77
C GLU A 173 -7.73 -7.96 -33.33
N ALA A 174 -6.92 -8.59 -32.47
CA ALA A 174 -6.78 -8.23 -31.05
C ALA A 174 -5.73 -7.13 -30.81
N ARG A 175 -4.71 -7.01 -31.69
CA ARG A 175 -3.57 -6.09 -31.48
C ARG A 175 -4.00 -4.64 -31.29
N GLY A 176 -4.91 -4.15 -32.13
CA GLY A 176 -5.36 -2.75 -32.08
C GLY A 176 -5.97 -2.44 -30.71
N LYS A 177 -6.94 -3.23 -30.30
CA LYS A 177 -7.69 -3.01 -29.07
C LYS A 177 -6.83 -3.17 -27.80
N ILE A 178 -6.04 -4.24 -27.73
CA ILE A 178 -5.13 -4.47 -26.59
C ILE A 178 -4.02 -3.41 -26.56
N GLY A 179 -3.49 -3.01 -27.70
CA GLY A 179 -2.51 -1.94 -27.78
C GLY A 179 -3.07 -0.59 -27.33
N ASP A 180 -4.29 -0.24 -27.71
CA ASP A 180 -4.96 0.99 -27.25
C ASP A 180 -5.26 0.94 -25.76
N PHE A 181 -5.65 -0.23 -25.25
CA PHE A 181 -5.84 -0.44 -23.81
C PHE A 181 -4.54 -0.25 -23.04
N ILE A 182 -3.44 -0.90 -23.43
CA ILE A 182 -2.13 -0.74 -22.77
C ILE A 182 -1.69 0.73 -22.74
N LYS A 183 -1.82 1.44 -23.87
CA LYS A 183 -1.50 2.88 -23.95
C LYS A 183 -2.39 3.71 -23.02
N GLY A 184 -3.68 3.42 -22.97
CA GLY A 184 -4.63 4.09 -22.08
C GLY A 184 -4.32 3.83 -20.61
N VAL A 185 -4.05 2.59 -20.24
CA VAL A 185 -3.64 2.22 -18.87
C VAL A 185 -2.34 2.92 -18.48
N PHE A 186 -1.37 3.00 -19.40
CA PHE A 186 -0.13 3.74 -19.15
C PHE A 186 -0.38 5.24 -18.95
N ALA A 187 -1.29 5.86 -19.71
CA ALA A 187 -1.68 7.25 -19.49
C ALA A 187 -2.33 7.47 -18.13
N VAL A 188 -3.19 6.55 -17.66
CA VAL A 188 -3.76 6.56 -16.32
C VAL A 188 -2.67 6.40 -15.26
N PHE A 189 -1.75 5.46 -15.46
CA PHE A 189 -0.61 5.21 -14.58
C PHE A 189 0.21 6.48 -14.33
N GLN A 190 0.52 7.22 -15.38
CA GLN A 190 1.28 8.47 -15.28
C GLN A 190 0.46 9.63 -14.67
N ASP A 191 -0.79 9.81 -15.11
CA ASP A 191 -1.64 10.94 -14.68
C ASP A 191 -2.02 10.87 -13.20
N LEU A 192 -2.12 9.67 -12.65
CA LEU A 192 -2.48 9.41 -11.26
C LEU A 192 -1.28 9.13 -10.34
N ASP A 193 -0.06 9.20 -10.85
CA ASP A 193 1.15 8.83 -10.09
C ASP A 193 1.10 7.43 -9.47
N PHE A 194 0.65 6.46 -10.26
CA PHE A 194 0.87 5.07 -9.87
C PHE A 194 2.37 4.77 -9.84
N SER A 195 2.82 4.08 -8.83
CA SER A 195 4.18 3.52 -8.74
C SER A 195 4.23 2.06 -9.21
N PHE A 196 3.10 1.37 -9.12
CA PHE A 196 2.89 0.01 -9.58
C PHE A 196 1.42 -0.20 -9.96
N LEU A 197 1.19 -0.89 -11.07
CA LEU A 197 -0.12 -1.35 -11.51
C LEU A 197 0.03 -2.73 -12.13
N GLU A 198 -0.82 -3.67 -11.71
CA GLU A 198 -0.83 -5.03 -12.24
C GLU A 198 -2.27 -5.48 -12.46
N MET A 199 -2.52 -6.10 -13.60
CA MET A 199 -3.73 -6.87 -13.88
C MET A 199 -3.34 -8.31 -14.10
N ASN A 200 -3.73 -9.17 -13.18
CA ASN A 200 -3.40 -10.58 -13.23
C ASN A 200 -4.57 -11.46 -12.72
N PRO A 201 -5.52 -11.77 -13.64
CA PRO A 201 -5.56 -11.43 -15.05
C PRO A 201 -6.49 -10.27 -15.43
N PHE A 202 -6.46 -9.88 -16.69
CA PHE A 202 -7.58 -9.26 -17.40
C PHE A 202 -8.01 -10.13 -18.59
N THR A 203 -9.21 -9.92 -19.10
CA THR A 203 -9.75 -10.64 -20.26
C THR A 203 -10.42 -9.70 -21.24
N ILE A 204 -10.95 -10.24 -22.33
CA ILE A 204 -11.77 -9.50 -23.32
C ILE A 204 -13.20 -10.00 -23.22
N VAL A 205 -14.14 -9.12 -22.95
CA VAL A 205 -15.59 -9.40 -22.87
C VAL A 205 -16.31 -8.53 -23.89
N ASN A 206 -17.06 -9.15 -24.81
CA ASN A 206 -17.75 -8.43 -25.86
C ASN A 206 -16.83 -7.51 -26.69
N GLY A 207 -15.58 -7.93 -26.84
CA GLY A 207 -14.56 -7.16 -27.54
C GLY A 207 -13.92 -6.03 -26.74
N GLU A 208 -14.23 -5.86 -25.46
CA GLU A 208 -13.66 -4.84 -24.58
C GLU A 208 -12.81 -5.45 -23.45
N PRO A 209 -11.70 -4.79 -23.04
CA PRO A 209 -10.89 -5.24 -21.91
C PRO A 209 -11.69 -5.23 -20.61
N TYR A 210 -11.51 -6.28 -19.81
CA TYR A 210 -12.19 -6.46 -18.54
C TYR A 210 -11.20 -6.91 -17.45
N PRO A 211 -10.81 -6.04 -16.50
CA PRO A 211 -9.93 -6.41 -15.39
C PRO A 211 -10.61 -7.38 -14.43
N LEU A 212 -10.04 -8.57 -14.25
CA LEU A 212 -10.55 -9.60 -13.33
C LEU A 212 -9.90 -9.50 -11.95
N ASP A 213 -8.59 -9.30 -11.89
CA ASP A 213 -7.83 -9.04 -10.66
C ASP A 213 -6.87 -7.89 -10.91
N MET A 214 -6.89 -6.88 -10.06
CA MET A 214 -6.06 -5.69 -10.21
C MET A 214 -5.41 -5.28 -8.90
N ARG A 215 -4.14 -4.91 -8.97
CA ARG A 215 -3.35 -4.35 -7.88
C ARG A 215 -2.82 -2.98 -8.28
N GLY A 216 -2.88 -2.04 -7.36
CA GLY A 216 -2.33 -0.71 -7.53
C GLY A 216 -1.50 -0.27 -6.35
N GLU A 217 -0.44 0.49 -6.63
CA GLU A 217 0.30 1.26 -5.64
C GLU A 217 0.42 2.69 -6.17
N LEU A 218 0.12 3.66 -5.34
CA LEU A 218 0.24 5.08 -5.63
C LEU A 218 1.47 5.66 -4.94
N ASP A 219 2.01 6.73 -5.49
CA ASP A 219 2.98 7.57 -4.80
C ASP A 219 2.23 8.53 -3.87
N ASP A 220 2.17 8.21 -2.57
CA ASP A 220 1.42 9.02 -1.59
C ASP A 220 2.00 10.44 -1.43
N THR A 221 3.25 10.67 -1.81
CA THR A 221 3.82 12.03 -1.85
C THR A 221 3.16 12.91 -2.91
N ALA A 222 2.48 12.32 -3.89
CA ALA A 222 1.71 13.03 -4.90
C ALA A 222 0.24 13.30 -4.49
N ALA A 223 -0.18 12.94 -3.29
CA ALA A 223 -1.55 13.11 -2.80
C ALA A 223 -2.02 14.57 -2.90
N PHE A 224 -1.14 15.55 -2.58
CA PHE A 224 -1.47 16.97 -2.63
C PHE A 224 -1.95 17.47 -4.00
N LYS A 225 -1.43 16.89 -5.09
CA LYS A 225 -1.84 17.26 -6.46
C LYS A 225 -2.97 16.39 -7.00
N ASN A 226 -3.15 15.20 -6.44
CA ASN A 226 -4.09 14.20 -6.95
C ASN A 226 -5.35 14.02 -6.12
N PHE A 227 -5.53 14.73 -5.01
CA PHE A 227 -6.67 14.53 -4.10
C PHE A 227 -8.04 14.57 -4.80
N LYS A 228 -8.21 15.42 -5.83
CA LYS A 228 -9.44 15.47 -6.63
C LYS A 228 -9.59 14.29 -7.59
N LYS A 229 -8.47 13.80 -8.12
CA LYS A 229 -8.47 12.67 -9.06
C LYS A 229 -8.64 11.34 -8.33
N TRP A 230 -7.98 11.19 -7.18
CA TRP A 230 -8.09 9.97 -6.38
C TRP A 230 -9.42 9.89 -5.63
N GLY A 231 -10.04 11.03 -5.35
CA GLY A 231 -11.25 11.10 -4.54
C GLY A 231 -11.01 10.62 -3.11
N ASN A 232 -12.02 9.99 -2.52
CA ASN A 232 -11.91 9.42 -1.18
C ASN A 232 -11.23 8.05 -1.26
N ILE A 233 -9.89 8.04 -1.22
CA ILE A 233 -9.07 6.84 -1.24
C ILE A 233 -8.52 6.53 0.15
N GLU A 234 -8.53 5.26 0.52
CA GLU A 234 -7.91 4.76 1.74
C GLU A 234 -6.58 4.08 1.40
N PHE A 235 -5.57 4.31 2.22
CA PHE A 235 -4.30 3.58 2.18
C PHE A 235 -4.24 2.58 3.35
N PRO A 236 -4.73 1.35 3.17
CA PRO A 236 -4.75 0.37 4.24
C PRO A 236 -3.34 -0.01 4.69
N LEU A 237 -3.20 -0.33 5.95
CA LEU A 237 -1.97 -0.92 6.46
C LEU A 237 -1.68 -2.26 5.77
N PRO A 238 -0.40 -2.67 5.69
CA PRO A 238 -0.05 -4.01 5.25
C PRO A 238 -0.81 -5.08 6.03
N PHE A 239 -1.21 -6.16 5.35
CA PHE A 239 -1.95 -7.25 5.98
C PHE A 239 -1.17 -7.82 7.18
N GLY A 240 -1.85 -8.04 8.29
CA GLY A 240 -1.26 -8.51 9.55
C GLY A 240 -0.69 -7.40 10.44
N ARG A 241 -0.58 -6.17 9.96
CA ARG A 241 -0.13 -5.04 10.77
C ARG A 241 -1.33 -4.34 11.40
N VAL A 242 -1.33 -4.30 12.74
CA VAL A 242 -2.25 -3.49 13.53
C VAL A 242 -1.40 -2.47 14.28
N LEU A 243 -1.75 -1.20 14.18
CA LEU A 243 -1.09 -0.17 14.99
C LEU A 243 -1.50 -0.35 16.45
N SER A 244 -0.53 -0.30 17.34
CA SER A 244 -0.81 -0.11 18.76
C SER A 244 -1.47 1.27 18.97
N SER A 245 -2.11 1.47 20.12
CA SER A 245 -2.70 2.79 20.44
C SER A 245 -1.67 3.92 20.34
N THR A 246 -0.45 3.64 20.71
CA THR A 246 0.68 4.56 20.67
C THR A 246 1.11 4.88 19.24
N GLU A 247 1.28 3.84 18.41
CA GLU A 247 1.60 4.03 16.98
C GLU A 247 0.49 4.78 16.26
N GLY A 248 -0.78 4.48 16.58
CA GLY A 248 -1.94 5.17 16.04
C GLY A 248 -1.94 6.67 16.41
N PHE A 249 -1.66 7.00 17.67
CA PHE A 249 -1.58 8.40 18.11
C PHE A 249 -0.49 9.17 17.34
N ILE A 250 0.70 8.60 17.20
CA ILE A 250 1.79 9.25 16.44
C ILE A 250 1.44 9.36 14.96
N HIS A 251 0.79 8.35 14.39
CA HIS A 251 0.32 8.41 13.01
C HIS A 251 -0.67 9.57 12.80
N ASP A 252 -1.65 9.71 13.70
CA ASP A 252 -2.63 10.80 13.64
C ASP A 252 -1.98 12.18 13.83
N LEU A 253 -0.90 12.26 14.62
CA LEU A 253 -0.13 13.49 14.78
C LEU A 253 0.69 13.80 13.51
N ASP A 254 1.31 12.79 12.90
CA ASP A 254 2.05 12.89 11.64
C ASP A 254 1.17 13.41 10.49
N GLU A 255 -0.09 12.95 10.41
CA GLU A 255 -1.02 13.41 9.39
C GLU A 255 -1.48 14.87 9.56
N LYS A 256 -1.39 15.43 10.76
CA LYS A 256 -1.83 16.80 11.07
C LYS A 256 -0.71 17.83 10.98
N THR A 257 0.55 17.39 11.00
CA THR A 257 1.71 18.30 10.96
C THR A 257 2.27 18.41 9.54
N SER A 258 2.99 19.50 9.28
CA SER A 258 3.85 19.63 8.10
C SER A 258 5.23 18.97 8.27
N ALA A 259 5.56 18.55 9.49
CA ALA A 259 6.76 17.80 9.82
C ALA A 259 6.58 16.31 9.49
N SER A 260 7.57 15.50 9.79
CA SER A 260 7.50 14.03 9.70
C SER A 260 7.76 13.42 11.08
N LEU A 261 6.80 12.66 11.56
CA LEU A 261 6.83 11.98 12.85
C LEU A 261 6.59 10.49 12.61
N LYS A 262 7.61 9.66 12.77
CA LYS A 262 7.51 8.21 12.55
C LYS A 262 7.83 7.45 13.83
N PHE A 263 6.98 6.49 14.15
CA PHE A 263 7.15 5.66 15.33
C PHE A 263 6.69 4.23 15.04
N THR A 264 7.49 3.26 15.44
CA THR A 264 7.17 1.85 15.31
C THR A 264 7.69 1.12 16.54
N VAL A 265 6.84 0.36 17.22
CA VAL A 265 7.25 -0.53 18.28
C VAL A 265 7.82 -1.81 17.65
N LEU A 266 9.09 -2.10 17.90
CA LEU A 266 9.81 -3.29 17.42
C LEU A 266 9.74 -4.42 18.44
N ASN A 267 10.09 -4.11 19.68
CA ASN A 267 10.00 -5.02 20.81
C ASN A 267 9.47 -4.29 22.05
N PRO A 268 8.21 -4.52 22.48
CA PRO A 268 7.65 -3.85 23.65
C PRO A 268 8.44 -4.10 24.95
N LYS A 269 9.20 -5.20 25.01
CA LYS A 269 10.05 -5.57 26.14
C LYS A 269 11.51 -5.17 25.97
N GLY A 270 11.82 -4.48 24.88
CA GLY A 270 13.17 -3.99 24.60
C GLY A 270 13.61 -2.95 25.62
N ARG A 271 14.89 -2.98 25.97
CA ARG A 271 15.49 -2.09 26.98
C ARG A 271 16.13 -0.83 26.38
N ILE A 272 16.27 -0.79 25.05
CA ILE A 272 16.86 0.35 24.32
C ILE A 272 15.75 1.03 23.54
N TRP A 273 15.51 2.29 23.87
CA TRP A 273 14.53 3.12 23.18
C TRP A 273 15.20 4.31 22.53
N THR A 274 14.73 4.69 21.35
CA THR A 274 15.32 5.76 20.56
C THR A 274 14.30 6.87 20.29
N MET A 275 14.79 8.09 20.21
CA MET A 275 14.07 9.26 19.71
C MET A 275 15.07 10.17 19.02
N VAL A 276 15.08 10.19 17.70
CA VAL A 276 16.16 10.77 16.91
C VAL A 276 15.65 11.84 15.96
N ALA A 277 16.32 12.97 15.93
CA ALA A 277 16.06 14.05 14.99
C ALA A 277 16.68 13.72 13.62
N GLY A 278 15.83 13.53 12.62
CA GLY A 278 16.23 13.28 11.24
C GLY A 278 16.19 11.81 10.83
N GLY A 279 15.57 11.53 9.67
CA GLY A 279 15.34 10.18 9.18
C GLY A 279 16.61 9.39 8.92
N GLY A 280 17.63 10.01 8.33
CA GLY A 280 18.91 9.35 8.10
C GLY A 280 19.63 8.99 9.40
N ALA A 281 19.58 9.87 10.40
CA ALA A 281 20.18 9.61 11.70
C ALA A 281 19.46 8.46 12.43
N SER A 282 18.12 8.43 12.43
CA SER A 282 17.34 7.40 13.12
C SER A 282 17.59 6.01 12.56
N VAL A 283 17.76 5.87 11.25
CA VAL A 283 18.15 4.59 10.62
C VAL A 283 19.51 4.15 11.13
N ILE A 284 20.52 5.05 11.11
CA ILE A 284 21.88 4.72 11.57
C ILE A 284 21.90 4.34 13.05
N TYR A 285 21.09 5.00 13.90
CA TYR A 285 20.99 4.63 15.32
C TYR A 285 20.43 3.20 15.48
N ALA A 286 19.34 2.89 14.79
CA ALA A 286 18.75 1.56 14.85
C ALA A 286 19.71 0.48 14.33
N ASP A 287 20.36 0.73 13.19
CA ASP A 287 21.34 -0.20 12.60
C ASP A 287 22.55 -0.39 13.52
N THR A 288 23.06 0.68 14.13
CA THR A 288 24.21 0.61 15.05
C THR A 288 23.86 -0.24 16.29
N VAL A 289 22.66 -0.08 16.85
CA VAL A 289 22.20 -0.92 17.96
C VAL A 289 22.15 -2.39 17.53
N GLY A 290 21.67 -2.66 16.30
CA GLY A 290 21.67 -4.00 15.72
C GLY A 290 23.07 -4.58 15.52
N ASP A 291 23.96 -3.84 14.91
CA ASP A 291 25.36 -4.24 14.60
C ASP A 291 26.18 -4.51 15.86
N LEU A 292 25.91 -3.78 16.95
CA LEU A 292 26.51 -4.02 18.25
C LEU A 292 25.94 -5.28 18.97
N GLY A 293 25.01 -6.01 18.34
CA GLY A 293 24.44 -7.25 18.89
C GLY A 293 23.23 -7.04 19.79
N TYR A 294 22.65 -5.84 19.83
CA TYR A 294 21.52 -5.51 20.70
C TYR A 294 20.19 -5.39 19.95
N ALA A 295 20.06 -5.95 18.76
CA ALA A 295 18.82 -5.90 17.96
C ALA A 295 17.59 -6.38 18.74
N SER A 296 17.71 -7.44 19.56
CA SER A 296 16.62 -7.96 20.37
C SER A 296 16.23 -7.04 21.54
N GLU A 297 17.07 -6.08 21.88
CA GLU A 297 16.84 -5.10 22.95
C GLU A 297 16.27 -3.78 22.45
N LEU A 298 16.22 -3.59 21.13
CA LEU A 298 15.69 -2.36 20.51
C LEU A 298 14.16 -2.36 20.61
N GLY A 299 13.63 -1.46 21.44
CA GLY A 299 12.20 -1.32 21.73
C GLY A 299 11.43 -0.67 20.58
N ASN A 300 12.03 0.30 19.89
CA ASN A 300 11.36 1.06 18.87
C ASN A 300 12.30 1.55 17.77
N TYR A 301 11.68 1.95 16.66
CA TYR A 301 12.21 2.92 15.71
C TYR A 301 11.46 4.23 15.89
N ALA A 302 12.17 5.34 16.03
CA ALA A 302 11.54 6.65 16.22
C ALA A 302 12.31 7.75 15.53
N GLU A 303 11.60 8.53 14.74
CA GLU A 303 12.11 9.63 13.94
C GLU A 303 11.21 10.86 14.06
N TYR A 304 11.81 12.03 14.21
CA TYR A 304 11.14 13.29 13.96
C TYR A 304 12.01 14.18 13.08
N SER A 305 11.40 14.81 12.08
CA SER A 305 12.13 15.63 11.10
C SER A 305 11.18 16.67 10.47
N GLY A 306 11.69 17.53 9.59
CA GLY A 306 10.86 18.53 8.93
C GLY A 306 10.46 19.71 9.83
N ALA A 307 11.23 19.96 10.89
CA ALA A 307 11.03 21.08 11.84
C ALA A 307 9.66 21.06 12.52
N PRO A 308 9.27 20.00 13.26
CA PRO A 308 8.07 20.01 14.07
C PRO A 308 8.15 21.15 15.11
N ASN A 309 7.00 21.69 15.50
CA ASN A 309 6.94 22.69 16.56
C ASN A 309 7.14 22.06 17.94
N GLU A 310 7.29 22.92 18.97
CA GLU A 310 7.57 22.49 20.34
C GLU A 310 6.48 21.57 20.90
N GLU A 311 5.20 21.89 20.67
CA GLU A 311 4.08 21.09 21.14
C GLU A 311 4.04 19.70 20.50
N GLU A 312 4.30 19.62 19.20
CA GLU A 312 4.38 18.34 18.46
C GLU A 312 5.52 17.47 18.99
N VAL A 313 6.70 18.05 19.23
CA VAL A 313 7.83 17.33 19.82
C VAL A 313 7.52 16.87 21.25
N LEU A 314 6.83 17.72 22.04
CA LEU A 314 6.45 17.38 23.42
C LEU A 314 5.46 16.22 23.46
N GLN A 315 4.41 16.25 22.62
CA GLN A 315 3.43 15.15 22.53
C GLN A 315 4.09 13.87 22.07
N TYR A 316 4.95 13.94 21.07
CA TYR A 316 5.72 12.81 20.57
C TYR A 316 6.62 12.22 21.65
N ALA A 317 7.40 13.05 22.36
CA ALA A 317 8.29 12.63 23.43
C ALA A 317 7.56 11.95 24.58
N ARG A 318 6.41 12.51 25.02
CA ARG A 318 5.58 11.91 26.07
C ARG A 318 5.17 10.49 25.71
N VAL A 319 4.68 10.30 24.50
CA VAL A 319 4.24 8.99 24.02
C VAL A 319 5.40 7.98 23.98
N VAL A 320 6.56 8.39 23.48
CA VAL A 320 7.75 7.51 23.44
C VAL A 320 8.19 7.12 24.86
N LEU A 321 8.18 8.08 25.79
CA LEU A 321 8.55 7.84 27.18
C LEU A 321 7.53 6.96 27.91
N ASP A 322 6.22 7.21 27.71
CA ASP A 322 5.16 6.41 28.34
C ASP A 322 5.27 4.93 27.96
N VAL A 323 5.53 4.61 26.68
CA VAL A 323 5.71 3.23 26.23
C VAL A 323 6.99 2.64 26.79
N SER A 324 8.10 3.39 26.80
CA SER A 324 9.39 2.91 27.28
C SER A 324 9.42 2.63 28.79
N THR A 325 8.50 3.21 29.54
CA THR A 325 8.44 3.10 31.02
C THR A 325 7.38 2.14 31.54
N GLN A 326 6.58 1.53 30.68
CA GLN A 326 5.53 0.58 31.07
C GLN A 326 6.06 -0.68 31.78
N ASP A 327 7.29 -1.10 31.46
CA ASP A 327 7.98 -2.20 32.14
C ASP A 327 9.23 -1.66 32.87
N ILE A 328 9.23 -1.66 34.19
CA ILE A 328 10.19 -0.99 35.07
C ILE A 328 11.61 -1.63 35.09
N THR A 329 12.01 -2.33 34.08
CA THR A 329 13.36 -2.86 33.94
C THR A 329 14.23 -1.92 33.13
N ILE A 330 15.22 -1.28 33.81
CA ILE A 330 16.30 -0.43 33.27
C ILE A 330 16.20 -0.12 31.76
N THR A 331 15.57 0.97 31.44
CA THR A 331 15.45 1.44 30.06
C THR A 331 16.60 2.41 29.76
N THR A 332 17.34 2.14 28.68
CA THR A 332 18.31 3.08 28.14
C THR A 332 17.65 3.88 27.03
N PHE A 333 17.65 5.19 27.18
CA PHE A 333 17.05 6.09 26.20
C PHE A 333 18.15 6.79 25.39
N LEU A 334 18.10 6.65 24.07
CA LEU A 334 19.03 7.29 23.15
C LEU A 334 18.33 8.45 22.44
N SER A 335 18.77 9.67 22.67
CA SER A 335 18.15 10.88 22.13
C SER A 335 19.19 11.92 21.74
N THR A 336 18.76 12.95 21.02
CA THR A 336 19.58 14.11 20.69
C THR A 336 19.68 15.08 21.89
N PRO A 337 20.79 15.83 22.05
CA PRO A 337 21.07 16.66 23.22
C PRO A 337 20.01 17.71 23.58
N LEU A 338 19.36 18.31 22.56
CA LEU A 338 18.30 19.31 22.75
C LEU A 338 17.08 18.74 23.48
N LEU A 339 16.74 17.48 23.23
CA LEU A 339 15.63 16.82 23.86
C LEU A 339 15.91 16.49 25.33
N CYS A 340 17.17 16.26 25.68
CA CYS A 340 17.58 15.91 27.04
C CYS A 340 17.36 17.04 28.03
N GLN A 341 17.64 18.26 27.63
CA GLN A 341 17.41 19.44 28.46
C GLN A 341 15.88 19.63 28.68
N PHE A 342 15.10 19.47 27.63
CA PHE A 342 13.66 19.58 27.66
C PHE A 342 12.98 18.48 28.51
N VAL A 343 13.45 17.22 28.40
CA VAL A 343 12.95 16.10 29.21
C VAL A 343 13.31 16.27 30.69
N ASN A 344 14.53 16.74 31.00
CA ASN A 344 14.94 17.00 32.40
C ASN A 344 14.13 18.14 33.03
N ASP A 345 13.76 19.16 32.28
CA ASP A 345 13.04 20.31 32.79
C ASP A 345 11.52 20.03 32.97
N ASN A 346 10.96 19.09 32.23
CA ASN A 346 9.50 18.88 32.17
C ASN A 346 9.01 17.51 32.65
N ILE A 347 9.90 16.50 32.80
CA ILE A 347 9.51 15.14 33.16
C ILE A 347 10.40 14.64 34.31
N GLN A 348 9.83 14.56 35.53
CA GLN A 348 10.48 13.88 36.63
C GLN A 348 10.45 12.36 36.38
N CYS A 349 11.49 11.82 35.73
CA CYS A 349 11.57 10.41 35.42
C CYS A 349 12.79 9.75 36.10
N SER A 350 12.57 8.60 36.72
CA SER A 350 13.60 7.76 37.37
C SER A 350 14.45 6.95 36.38
N VAL A 351 14.45 7.33 35.11
CA VAL A 351 15.13 6.61 34.01
C VAL A 351 16.61 7.04 33.96
N ARG A 352 17.53 6.09 33.98
CA ARG A 352 18.93 6.38 33.67
C ARG A 352 19.05 6.69 32.15
N LEU A 353 19.10 7.95 31.83
CA LEU A 353 19.23 8.45 30.49
C LEU A 353 20.68 8.28 30.02
N LEU A 354 20.94 7.33 29.11
CA LEU A 354 22.22 7.30 28.39
C LEU A 354 22.06 8.16 27.12
N ILE A 355 22.68 9.31 27.12
CA ILE A 355 22.59 10.25 26.00
C ILE A 355 23.77 10.00 25.07
N LEU A 356 23.51 9.51 23.86
CA LEU A 356 24.48 9.58 22.76
C LEU A 356 24.26 10.91 22.02
N MET A 357 25.26 11.79 22.10
CA MET A 357 25.28 13.07 21.39
C MET A 357 25.26 12.83 19.88
N ALA A 358 24.27 13.37 19.18
CA ALA A 358 24.23 13.33 17.74
C ALA A 358 25.14 14.38 17.13
N ALA A 359 25.76 13.98 16.09
CA ALA A 359 26.72 14.53 15.12
C ALA A 359 26.78 16.04 14.81
N ARG A 360 26.05 16.91 15.45
CA ARG A 360 26.20 18.36 15.21
C ARG A 360 27.40 18.98 15.91
N GLU A 361 27.91 18.37 16.97
CA GLU A 361 29.13 18.85 17.64
C GLU A 361 30.43 18.27 17.06
N LEU A 362 30.34 17.14 16.33
CA LEU A 362 31.52 16.59 15.63
C LEU A 362 31.99 17.42 14.43
N PHE A 363 31.13 18.26 13.88
CA PHE A 363 31.49 19.17 12.77
C PHE A 363 31.88 20.61 13.21
N SER A 364 31.73 20.97 14.49
CA SER A 364 32.08 22.27 15.00
C SER A 364 33.50 22.33 15.66
N LEU A 365 34.20 21.20 15.75
CA LEU A 365 35.54 21.10 16.33
C LEU A 365 36.68 21.07 15.32
N GLU A 366 36.40 21.18 14.03
CA GLU A 366 37.43 21.38 13.00
C GLU A 366 37.59 22.86 12.58
N GLY A 367 37.49 23.76 13.51
CA GLY A 367 37.61 25.20 13.26
C GLY A 367 38.31 25.96 14.39
N VAL A 368 39.48 25.47 14.86
CA VAL A 368 40.52 26.28 15.56
C VAL A 368 41.88 25.82 15.11
#